data_2558e0fee46e8670c3031421b031b871
#
_entry.id   2558e0fee46e8670c3031421b031b871
#
_cell.length_a   1.000
_cell.length_b   1.000
_cell.length_c   1.000
_cell.angle_alpha   90.00
_cell.angle_beta   90.00
_cell.angle_gamma   90.00
#
_symmetry.space_group_name_H-M   'P 1'
#
loop_
_entity.id
_entity.type
_entity.pdbx_description
1 polymer ?
#
loop_
_entity_poly.entity_id
_entity_poly.type
_entity_poly.pdbx_seq_one_letter_code
_entity_poly.pdbx_strand_id
1 'polypeptide(L)'
;MSWLLDTCALSEYVRKVPAPAVIRWLDEQDEASLFISVISLGEIEKGILKLRASDPRLSQKLTAWLGKVEQRFAGRILPLDTAALHVWAQITATAELSGQPLPVMDGLIMAIAQCHGLTVVTRNVQDFTLYPQVFNPWAL
;
A
#
# COMPACT_ATOMS: atom_id res chain seq x y z
N MET A 1 13.68 10.86 4.35
CA MET A 1 12.23 10.62 4.39
C MET A 1 11.95 9.19 3.96
N SER A 2 11.00 8.55 4.61
CA SER A 2 10.64 7.17 4.31
C SER A 2 9.18 7.06 3.92
N TRP A 3 8.86 6.09 3.07
CA TRP A 3 7.60 6.00 2.37
C TRP A 3 6.96 4.63 2.57
N LEU A 4 5.65 4.62 2.78
CA LEU A 4 4.85 3.39 2.74
C LEU A 4 4.06 3.38 1.44
N LEU A 5 4.41 2.47 0.54
CA LEU A 5 3.70 2.33 -0.71
C LEU A 5 2.37 1.62 -0.45
N ASP A 6 1.26 2.26 -0.83
CA ASP A 6 -0.03 1.56 -0.76
C ASP A 6 -0.14 0.55 -1.91
N THR A 7 -1.24 -0.18 -1.93
CA THR A 7 -1.46 -1.23 -2.91
C THR A 7 -1.41 -0.71 -4.35
N CYS A 8 -1.99 0.47 -4.62
CA CYS A 8 -1.98 1.01 -5.99
C CYS A 8 -0.58 1.46 -6.43
N ALA A 9 0.23 2.01 -5.52
CA ALA A 9 1.60 2.42 -5.84
C ALA A 9 2.48 1.21 -6.16
N LEU A 10 2.38 0.16 -5.36
CA LEU A 10 3.14 -1.06 -5.58
C LEU A 10 2.72 -1.76 -6.88
N SER A 11 1.42 -1.79 -7.16
CA SER A 11 0.85 -2.43 -8.35
C SER A 11 1.16 -1.70 -9.65
N GLU A 12 1.60 -0.43 -9.57
CA GLU A 12 1.93 0.35 -10.78
C GLU A 12 3.03 -0.32 -11.61
N TYR A 13 3.96 -1.02 -10.96
CA TYR A 13 5.04 -1.74 -11.63
C TYR A 13 4.57 -2.83 -12.61
N VAL A 14 3.38 -3.39 -12.39
CA VAL A 14 2.85 -4.50 -13.21
C VAL A 14 1.63 -4.11 -14.01
N ARG A 15 1.26 -2.84 -14.03
CA ARG A 15 0.18 -2.37 -14.89
C ARG A 15 0.60 -2.48 -16.35
N LYS A 16 -0.38 -2.76 -17.20
CA LYS A 16 -0.16 -2.88 -18.65
C LYS A 16 0.41 -1.59 -19.25
N VAL A 17 -0.09 -0.44 -18.77
CA VAL A 17 0.40 0.89 -19.17
C VAL A 17 0.67 1.67 -17.88
N PRO A 18 1.88 1.52 -17.29
CA PRO A 18 2.19 2.24 -16.05
C PRO A 18 2.33 3.73 -16.30
N ALA A 19 1.99 4.52 -15.29
CA ALA A 19 2.15 5.97 -15.33
C ALA A 19 3.66 6.32 -15.26
N PRO A 20 4.23 6.95 -16.31
CA PRO A 20 5.67 7.23 -16.34
C PRO A 20 6.17 8.08 -15.18
N ALA A 21 5.37 9.06 -14.73
CA ALA A 21 5.74 9.92 -13.61
C ALA A 21 5.89 9.13 -12.31
N VAL A 22 5.02 8.15 -12.08
CA VAL A 22 5.06 7.31 -10.88
C VAL A 22 6.28 6.41 -10.90
N ILE A 23 6.53 5.72 -12.00
CA ILE A 23 7.69 4.83 -12.14
C ILE A 23 8.98 5.63 -11.97
N ARG A 24 9.07 6.81 -12.59
CA ARG A 24 10.23 7.69 -12.45
C ARG A 24 10.46 8.09 -11.00
N TRP A 25 9.40 8.50 -10.32
CA TRP A 25 9.48 8.90 -8.93
C TRP A 25 9.96 7.73 -8.04
N LEU A 26 9.39 6.53 -8.24
CA LEU A 26 9.79 5.34 -7.49
C LEU A 26 11.26 5.00 -7.74
N ASP A 27 11.72 5.07 -8.98
CA ASP A 27 13.11 4.74 -9.35
C ASP A 27 14.11 5.75 -8.80
N GLU A 28 13.69 6.98 -8.55
CA GLU A 28 14.53 8.03 -7.98
C GLU A 28 14.70 7.89 -6.46
N GLN A 29 13.87 7.12 -5.79
CA GLN A 29 13.96 6.95 -4.34
C GLN A 29 15.07 5.96 -3.97
N ASP A 30 15.69 6.20 -2.81
CA ASP A 30 16.56 5.19 -2.20
C ASP A 30 15.69 3.98 -1.82
N GLU A 31 16.05 2.82 -2.30
CA GLU A 31 15.28 1.60 -2.06
C GLU A 31 15.09 1.33 -0.56
N ALA A 32 16.09 1.62 0.26
CA ALA A 32 16.00 1.45 1.71
C ALA A 32 14.94 2.35 2.36
N SER A 33 14.47 3.39 1.66
CA SER A 33 13.43 4.30 2.16
C SER A 33 12.01 3.86 1.80
N LEU A 34 11.87 2.81 0.98
CA LEU A 34 10.58 2.30 0.53
C LEU A 34 10.15 1.09 1.36
N PHE A 35 8.99 1.19 1.95
CA PHE A 35 8.36 0.14 2.77
C PHE A 35 7.03 -0.26 2.16
N ILE A 36 6.60 -1.49 2.44
CA ILE A 36 5.26 -1.97 2.13
C ILE A 36 4.66 -2.60 3.38
N SER A 37 3.35 -2.81 3.38
CA SER A 37 2.67 -3.46 4.49
C SER A 37 2.19 -4.86 4.11
N VAL A 38 1.99 -5.72 5.11
CA VAL A 38 1.34 -7.03 4.93
C VAL A 38 -0.07 -6.87 4.35
N ILE A 39 -0.73 -5.73 4.61
CA ILE A 39 -2.06 -5.43 4.09
C ILE A 39 -2.04 -5.36 2.57
N SER A 40 -1.08 -4.60 2.00
CA SER A 40 -0.94 -4.49 0.53
C SER A 40 -0.60 -5.83 -0.12
N LEU A 41 0.26 -6.63 0.50
CA LEU A 41 0.55 -7.98 0.00
C LEU A 41 -0.70 -8.86 -0.03
N GLY A 42 -1.49 -8.83 1.04
CA GLY A 42 -2.74 -9.59 1.11
C GLY A 42 -3.76 -9.14 0.07
N GLU A 43 -3.92 -7.85 -0.14
CA GLU A 43 -4.83 -7.30 -1.15
C GLU A 43 -4.41 -7.73 -2.56
N ILE A 44 -3.12 -7.65 -2.87
CA ILE A 44 -2.58 -8.06 -4.17
C ILE A 44 -2.78 -9.56 -4.38
N GLU A 45 -2.45 -10.37 -3.39
CA GLU A 45 -2.63 -11.83 -3.48
C GLU A 45 -4.09 -12.21 -3.69
N LYS A 46 -5.00 -11.57 -2.96
CA LYS A 46 -6.44 -11.74 -3.17
C LYS A 46 -6.84 -11.47 -4.62
N GLY A 47 -6.36 -10.36 -5.19
CA GLY A 47 -6.62 -10.01 -6.59
C GLY A 47 -6.07 -11.05 -7.57
N ILE A 48 -4.87 -11.55 -7.32
CA ILE A 48 -4.24 -12.60 -8.14
C ILE A 48 -5.05 -13.89 -8.09
N LEU A 49 -5.48 -14.31 -6.90
CA LEU A 49 -6.28 -15.52 -6.73
C LEU A 49 -7.63 -15.43 -7.44
N LYS A 50 -8.24 -14.24 -7.46
CA LYS A 50 -9.50 -14.01 -8.21
C LYS A 50 -9.31 -14.15 -9.72
N LEU A 51 -8.12 -13.84 -10.24
CA LEU A 51 -7.82 -14.00 -11.67
C LEU A 51 -7.64 -15.45 -12.11
N ARG A 52 -7.39 -16.37 -11.17
CA ARG A 52 -7.05 -17.75 -11.49
C ARG A 52 -8.09 -18.43 -12.39
N ALA A 53 -9.36 -18.12 -12.20
CA ALA A 53 -10.45 -18.73 -12.98
C ALA A 53 -10.59 -18.10 -14.37
N SER A 54 -10.39 -16.79 -14.51
CA SER A 54 -10.61 -16.06 -15.76
C SER A 54 -9.37 -15.88 -16.61
N ASP A 55 -8.20 -15.78 -15.99
CA ASP A 55 -6.92 -15.58 -16.67
C ASP A 55 -5.79 -16.26 -15.90
N PRO A 56 -5.68 -17.60 -16.02
CA PRO A 56 -4.67 -18.36 -15.25
C PRO A 56 -3.23 -18.00 -15.61
N ARG A 57 -2.94 -17.59 -16.85
CA ARG A 57 -1.58 -17.18 -17.26
C ARG A 57 -1.16 -15.89 -16.54
N LEU A 58 -2.05 -14.90 -16.50
CA LEU A 58 -1.80 -13.64 -15.81
C LEU A 58 -1.66 -13.90 -14.31
N SER A 59 -2.51 -14.74 -13.74
CA SER A 59 -2.43 -15.12 -12.33
C SER A 59 -1.07 -15.72 -11.99
N GLN A 60 -0.54 -16.64 -12.80
CA GLN A 60 0.78 -17.23 -12.61
C GLN A 60 1.90 -16.19 -12.71
N LYS A 61 1.83 -15.31 -13.70
CA LYS A 61 2.82 -14.25 -13.88
C LYS A 61 2.85 -13.30 -12.68
N LEU A 62 1.70 -12.90 -12.19
CA LEU A 62 1.59 -12.00 -11.04
C LEU A 62 2.00 -12.69 -9.74
N THR A 63 1.75 -13.99 -9.60
CA THR A 63 2.23 -14.77 -8.45
C THR A 63 3.76 -14.77 -8.40
N ALA A 64 4.41 -14.98 -9.54
CA ALA A 64 5.87 -14.93 -9.62
C ALA A 64 6.41 -13.54 -9.28
N TRP A 65 5.75 -12.48 -9.78
CA TRP A 65 6.10 -11.11 -9.47
C TRP A 65 5.95 -10.82 -7.97
N LEU A 66 4.86 -11.26 -7.35
CA LEU A 66 4.63 -11.04 -5.91
C LEU A 66 5.73 -11.70 -5.08
N GLY A 67 6.18 -12.90 -5.46
CA GLY A 67 7.30 -13.56 -4.80
C GLY A 67 8.59 -12.75 -4.87
N LYS A 68 8.85 -12.10 -6.01
CA LYS A 68 10.01 -11.20 -6.17
C LYS A 68 9.87 -9.95 -5.31
N VAL A 69 8.65 -9.41 -5.17
CA VAL A 69 8.37 -8.27 -4.31
C VAL A 69 8.69 -8.61 -2.86
N GLU A 70 8.25 -9.77 -2.38
CA GLU A 70 8.53 -10.21 -1.02
C GLU A 70 10.04 -10.33 -0.76
N GLN A 71 10.80 -10.83 -1.73
CA GLN A 71 12.25 -10.91 -1.63
C GLN A 71 12.91 -9.53 -1.64
N ARG A 72 12.47 -8.66 -2.56
CA ARG A 72 13.02 -7.30 -2.68
C ARG A 72 12.79 -6.46 -1.43
N PHE A 73 11.62 -6.59 -0.84
CA PHE A 73 11.25 -5.83 0.36
C PHE A 73 11.52 -6.57 1.67
N ALA A 74 12.29 -7.67 1.64
CA ALA A 74 12.65 -8.39 2.86
C ALA A 74 13.28 -7.43 3.88
N GLY A 75 12.74 -7.45 5.12
CA GLY A 75 13.14 -6.48 6.16
C GLY A 75 12.42 -5.14 6.11
N ARG A 76 11.64 -4.88 5.05
CA ARG A 76 10.87 -3.65 4.86
C ARG A 76 9.38 -3.92 4.62
N ILE A 77 8.91 -5.09 5.00
CA ILE A 77 7.50 -5.46 5.01
C ILE A 77 6.99 -5.27 6.43
N LEU A 78 6.12 -4.28 6.63
CA LEU A 78 5.66 -3.91 7.96
C LEU A 78 4.46 -4.76 8.38
N PRO A 79 4.49 -5.32 9.59
CA PRO A 79 3.41 -6.18 10.08
C PRO A 79 2.23 -5.39 10.62
N LEU A 80 1.11 -6.08 10.79
CA LEU A 80 -0.05 -5.60 11.53
C LEU A 80 0.06 -6.17 12.96
N ASP A 81 0.78 -5.46 13.81
CA ASP A 81 1.00 -5.86 15.21
C ASP A 81 0.00 -5.19 16.16
N THR A 82 0.14 -5.46 17.45
CA THR A 82 -0.75 -4.91 18.47
C THR A 82 -0.70 -3.39 18.51
N ALA A 83 0.48 -2.79 18.38
CA ALA A 83 0.62 -1.33 18.36
C ALA A 83 -0.15 -0.72 17.19
N ALA A 84 -0.05 -1.30 16.00
CA ALA A 84 -0.79 -0.84 14.83
C ALA A 84 -2.30 -0.99 15.01
N LEU A 85 -2.75 -2.08 15.64
CA LEU A 85 -4.19 -2.27 15.91
C LEU A 85 -4.74 -1.24 16.92
N HIS A 86 -3.96 -0.84 17.92
CA HIS A 86 -4.39 0.23 18.82
C HIS A 86 -4.55 1.55 18.08
N VAL A 87 -3.62 1.89 17.19
CA VAL A 87 -3.70 3.09 16.36
C VAL A 87 -4.89 3.01 15.41
N TRP A 88 -5.10 1.86 14.78
CA TRP A 88 -6.25 1.62 13.91
C TRP A 88 -7.57 1.85 14.65
N ALA A 89 -7.69 1.34 15.87
CA ALA A 89 -8.90 1.52 16.67
C ALA A 89 -9.19 3.00 16.92
N GLN A 90 -8.17 3.80 17.24
CA GLN A 90 -8.31 5.25 17.45
C GLN A 90 -8.73 5.98 16.18
N ILE A 91 -8.06 5.71 15.06
CA ILE A 91 -8.36 6.33 13.76
C ILE A 91 -9.78 5.97 13.32
N THR A 92 -10.14 4.71 13.41
CA THR A 92 -11.45 4.21 12.95
C THR A 92 -12.57 4.76 13.82
N ALA A 93 -12.42 4.76 15.14
CA ALA A 93 -13.43 5.31 16.04
C ALA A 93 -13.64 6.81 15.77
N THR A 94 -12.58 7.58 15.59
CA THR A 94 -12.65 9.00 15.26
C THR A 94 -13.40 9.21 13.94
N ALA A 95 -13.10 8.42 12.92
CA ALA A 95 -13.75 8.51 11.62
C ALA A 95 -15.24 8.22 11.71
N GLU A 96 -15.63 7.15 12.40
CA GLU A 96 -17.03 6.78 12.55
C GLU A 96 -17.81 7.82 13.37
N LEU A 97 -17.23 8.34 14.45
CA LEU A 97 -17.86 9.37 15.26
C LEU A 97 -18.03 10.70 14.52
N SER A 98 -17.18 10.98 13.55
CA SER A 98 -17.30 12.18 12.69
C SER A 98 -18.20 11.97 11.48
N GLY A 99 -18.80 10.78 11.33
CA GLY A 99 -19.69 10.47 10.21
C GLY A 99 -18.96 10.18 8.90
N GLN A 100 -17.65 9.94 8.95
CA GLN A 100 -16.82 9.66 7.77
C GLN A 100 -16.07 8.34 7.95
N PRO A 101 -16.78 7.19 7.89
CA PRO A 101 -16.15 5.89 8.07
C PRO A 101 -15.10 5.63 6.99
N LEU A 102 -14.01 4.97 7.38
CA LEU A 102 -12.91 4.62 6.48
C LEU A 102 -13.08 3.19 5.97
N PRO A 103 -12.69 2.91 4.72
CA PRO A 103 -12.49 1.54 4.29
C PRO A 103 -11.50 0.83 5.23
N VAL A 104 -11.79 -0.42 5.58
CA VAL A 104 -11.02 -1.13 6.61
C VAL A 104 -9.53 -1.22 6.25
N MET A 105 -9.24 -1.61 5.02
CA MET A 105 -7.84 -1.79 4.59
C MET A 105 -7.06 -0.48 4.59
N ASP A 106 -7.69 0.63 4.15
CA ASP A 106 -7.06 1.95 4.18
C ASP A 106 -6.75 2.40 5.60
N GLY A 107 -7.66 2.16 6.54
CA GLY A 107 -7.45 2.45 7.95
C GLY A 107 -6.29 1.65 8.56
N LEU A 108 -6.14 0.38 8.16
CA LEU A 108 -5.03 -0.45 8.61
C LEU A 108 -3.69 0.04 8.05
N ILE A 109 -3.66 0.45 6.78
CA ILE A 109 -2.46 1.02 6.15
C ILE A 109 -2.06 2.33 6.85
N MET A 110 -3.04 3.22 7.13
CA MET A 110 -2.79 4.44 7.91
C MET A 110 -2.17 4.14 9.27
N ALA A 111 -2.72 3.16 9.98
CA ALA A 111 -2.25 2.79 11.30
C ALA A 111 -0.79 2.31 11.27
N ILE A 112 -0.44 1.48 10.31
CA ILE A 112 0.93 1.00 10.12
C ILE A 112 1.86 2.19 9.80
N ALA A 113 1.44 3.08 8.89
CA ALA A 113 2.21 4.27 8.53
C ALA A 113 2.46 5.16 9.75
N GLN A 114 1.43 5.40 10.56
CA GLN A 114 1.54 6.24 11.76
C GLN A 114 2.49 5.63 12.78
N CYS A 115 2.44 4.32 13.01
CA CYS A 115 3.33 3.64 13.94
C CYS A 115 4.81 3.79 13.57
N HIS A 116 5.11 3.92 12.27
CA HIS A 116 6.48 3.99 11.78
C HIS A 116 6.88 5.38 11.26
N GLY A 117 6.00 6.38 11.42
CA GLY A 117 6.28 7.75 10.98
C GLY A 117 6.49 7.89 9.48
N LEU A 118 5.77 7.12 8.67
CA LEU A 118 5.95 7.06 7.22
C LEU A 118 4.94 7.94 6.48
N THR A 119 5.34 8.44 5.31
CA THR A 119 4.42 9.06 4.36
C THR A 119 3.80 7.98 3.48
N VAL A 120 2.48 7.98 3.39
CA VAL A 120 1.74 7.04 2.52
C VAL A 120 1.79 7.54 1.09
N VAL A 121 2.26 6.70 0.18
CA VAL A 121 2.28 6.98 -1.26
C VAL A 121 1.05 6.36 -1.88
N THR A 122 0.12 7.19 -2.35
CA THR A 122 -1.17 6.75 -2.87
C THR A 122 -1.70 7.67 -3.95
N ARG A 123 -2.46 7.09 -4.88
CA ARG A 123 -3.26 7.84 -5.84
C ARG A 123 -4.56 8.36 -5.20
N ASN A 124 -5.08 7.63 -4.22
CA ASN A 124 -6.40 7.86 -3.63
C ASN A 124 -6.28 8.71 -2.36
N VAL A 125 -5.74 9.92 -2.50
CA VAL A 125 -5.49 10.82 -1.35
C VAL A 125 -6.76 11.12 -0.56
N GLN A 126 -7.93 11.13 -1.19
CA GLN A 126 -9.20 11.36 -0.51
C GLN A 126 -9.57 10.25 0.49
N ASP A 127 -9.06 9.04 0.31
CA ASP A 127 -9.28 7.92 1.23
C ASP A 127 -8.40 8.03 2.48
N PHE A 128 -7.43 8.95 2.47
CA PHE A 128 -6.46 9.14 3.56
C PHE A 128 -6.55 10.54 4.19
N THR A 129 -7.72 11.18 4.15
CA THR A 129 -7.90 12.55 4.65
C THR A 129 -7.60 12.72 6.13
N LEU A 130 -7.72 11.65 6.93
CA LEU A 130 -7.41 11.67 8.36
C LEU A 130 -5.93 11.46 8.66
N TYR A 131 -5.12 11.19 7.64
CA TYR A 131 -3.68 11.02 7.81
C TYR A 131 -2.94 12.18 7.14
N PRO A 132 -2.13 12.97 7.88
CA PRO A 132 -1.54 14.18 7.33
C PRO A 132 -0.37 13.95 6.38
N GLN A 133 0.27 12.79 6.44
CA GLN A 133 1.48 12.48 5.66
C GLN A 133 1.14 11.60 4.47
N VAL A 134 0.63 12.23 3.41
CA VAL A 134 0.22 11.53 2.17
C VAL A 134 0.86 12.21 0.97
N PHE A 135 1.32 11.41 0.01
CA PHE A 135 1.94 11.90 -1.23
C PHE A 135 1.38 11.17 -2.44
N ASN A 136 1.04 11.94 -3.48
CA ASN A 136 0.50 11.41 -4.73
C ASN A 136 1.46 11.66 -5.89
N PRO A 137 2.27 10.66 -6.30
CA PRO A 137 3.19 10.82 -7.43
C PRO A 137 2.50 10.86 -8.80
N TRP A 138 1.22 10.47 -8.89
CA TRP A 138 0.45 10.62 -10.14
C TRP A 138 0.14 12.08 -10.46
N ALA A 139 0.20 12.95 -9.48
CA ALA A 139 -0.05 14.37 -9.65
C ALA A 139 1.20 15.20 -10.03
N LEU A 140 2.33 14.54 -10.23
CA LEU A 140 3.60 15.20 -10.61
C LEU A 140 3.62 15.65 -12.08
#